data_00a2563edcbf0603de70998965b9241d
#
_entry.id   00a2563edcbf0603de70998965b9241d
#
_cell.length_a   1.000
_cell.length_b   1.000
_cell.length_c   1.000
_cell.angle_alpha   90.00
_cell.angle_beta   90.00
_cell.angle_gamma   90.00
#
_symmetry.space_group_name_H-M   'P 1'
#
loop_
_entity.id
_entity.type
_entity.pdbx_description
1 polymer ?
#
loop_
_entity_poly.entity_id
_entity_poly.type
_entity_poly.pdbx_seq_one_letter_code
_entity_poly.pdbx_strand_id
1 'polypeptide(L)'
;MTDSQNETPPAQFPTIEAFVGNTPLVRLQRLVPAGNSVVLAKLEGNNPAGSVKDRPAVNMIRAAEARGDIKPGDTLIEATSGNTGIALAMAAAIKGYRMVLIMPETMTVERRASMRAYGAEIILVSKEEGMEGARDLADRMQAEGKGVVLDQFANEDNPAAHVLSTGPEIWRDTGGRITHFVSSMGTTGTIMGTGRYLKSMNPDIQVIGVHPADGAQIPGIRKWPVEYQPGIYHPDEIDTILTVDQPTAEETARQMAAREGVFAGISS
;
A
#
# COMPACT_ATOMS: atom_id res chain seq x y z
N MET A 1 -41.27 -22.73 -23.40
CA MET A 1 -40.94 -21.77 -22.29
C MET A 1 -39.48 -21.43 -22.47
N THR A 2 -39.23 -20.28 -23.02
CA THR A 2 -37.93 -19.79 -23.44
C THR A 2 -37.14 -19.35 -22.22
N ASP A 3 -35.99 -19.96 -22.04
CA ASP A 3 -34.97 -19.53 -21.09
C ASP A 3 -34.55 -18.09 -21.43
N SER A 4 -35.06 -17.11 -20.69
CA SER A 4 -34.57 -15.75 -20.76
C SER A 4 -33.18 -15.74 -20.12
N GLN A 5 -32.16 -15.82 -20.97
CA GLN A 5 -30.79 -15.55 -20.58
C GLN A 5 -30.77 -14.19 -19.89
N ASN A 6 -30.44 -14.21 -18.62
CA ASN A 6 -30.18 -13.04 -17.81
C ASN A 6 -28.82 -12.46 -18.25
N GLU A 7 -28.78 -11.86 -19.46
CA GLU A 7 -27.61 -11.09 -19.89
C GLU A 7 -27.51 -9.87 -18.98
N THR A 8 -26.57 -9.88 -18.09
CA THR A 8 -26.18 -8.71 -17.32
C THR A 8 -25.79 -7.64 -18.34
N PRO A 9 -26.48 -6.47 -18.39
CA PRO A 9 -26.11 -5.42 -19.32
C PRO A 9 -24.64 -5.07 -19.11
N PRO A 10 -23.88 -4.80 -20.20
CA PRO A 10 -22.48 -4.41 -20.07
C PRO A 10 -22.39 -3.23 -19.08
N ALA A 11 -21.48 -3.30 -18.14
CA ALA A 11 -21.34 -2.32 -17.07
C ALA A 11 -21.18 -0.91 -17.70
N GLN A 12 -22.24 -0.14 -17.70
CA GLN A 12 -22.31 1.20 -18.29
C GLN A 12 -21.59 2.23 -17.40
N PHE A 13 -21.33 1.83 -16.16
CA PHE A 13 -20.71 2.70 -15.14
C PHE A 13 -19.58 1.96 -14.44
N PRO A 14 -18.49 2.68 -14.08
CA PRO A 14 -17.34 2.06 -13.38
C PRO A 14 -17.72 1.63 -11.97
N THR A 15 -17.14 0.52 -11.51
CA THR A 15 -17.21 0.06 -10.12
C THR A 15 -16.14 0.76 -9.28
N ILE A 16 -16.25 0.67 -7.95
CA ILE A 16 -15.34 1.37 -7.04
C ILE A 16 -13.86 1.00 -7.25
N GLU A 17 -13.56 -0.22 -7.67
CA GLU A 17 -12.18 -0.65 -7.96
C GLU A 17 -11.54 0.09 -9.13
N ALA A 18 -12.34 0.62 -10.07
CA ALA A 18 -11.87 1.44 -11.18
C ALA A 18 -11.32 2.81 -10.72
N PHE A 19 -11.60 3.20 -9.48
CA PHE A 19 -11.11 4.44 -8.88
C PHE A 19 -9.86 4.23 -8.02
N VAL A 20 -9.34 3.01 -7.93
CA VAL A 20 -8.02 2.75 -7.34
C VAL A 20 -6.95 3.24 -8.31
N GLY A 21 -6.11 4.14 -7.84
CA GLY A 21 -5.12 4.82 -8.68
C GLY A 21 -5.65 6.11 -9.31
N ASN A 22 -4.95 6.60 -10.33
CA ASN A 22 -5.16 7.92 -10.95
C ASN A 22 -5.28 9.05 -9.91
N THR A 23 -4.53 8.91 -8.83
CA THR A 23 -4.52 9.88 -7.74
C THR A 23 -3.89 11.20 -8.19
N PRO A 24 -4.34 12.35 -7.65
CA PRO A 24 -3.76 13.64 -8.02
C PRO A 24 -2.26 13.73 -7.72
N LEU A 25 -1.53 14.38 -8.60
CA LEU A 25 -0.15 14.81 -8.39
C LEU A 25 -0.15 16.33 -8.27
N VAL A 26 0.14 16.87 -7.08
CA VAL A 26 0.00 18.29 -6.78
C VAL A 26 1.35 18.94 -6.47
N ARG A 27 1.51 20.20 -6.89
CA ARG A 27 2.72 20.98 -6.60
C ARG A 27 2.65 21.57 -5.19
N LEU A 28 3.69 21.37 -4.41
CA LEU A 28 3.89 22.10 -3.15
C LEU A 28 4.40 23.51 -3.42
N GLN A 29 3.91 24.49 -2.64
CA GLN A 29 4.14 25.91 -2.91
C GLN A 29 4.88 26.64 -1.79
N ARG A 30 4.71 26.22 -0.53
CA ARG A 30 5.12 26.97 0.65
C ARG A 30 6.13 26.24 1.54
N LEU A 31 6.24 24.93 1.39
CA LEU A 31 7.21 24.11 2.13
C LEU A 31 8.50 23.87 1.33
N VAL A 32 8.48 24.19 0.06
CA VAL A 32 9.66 24.04 -0.81
C VAL A 32 10.60 25.22 -0.58
N PRO A 33 11.90 25.00 -0.36
CA PRO A 33 12.90 26.07 -0.29
C PRO A 33 12.88 26.95 -1.54
N ALA A 34 13.22 28.23 -1.40
CA ALA A 34 13.35 29.14 -2.53
C ALA A 34 14.41 28.58 -3.51
N GLY A 35 14.05 28.48 -4.79
CA GLY A 35 14.92 27.93 -5.84
C GLY A 35 14.13 27.50 -7.07
N ASN A 36 14.80 26.79 -7.98
CA ASN A 36 14.21 26.32 -9.23
C ASN A 36 13.62 24.90 -9.13
N SER A 37 13.65 24.28 -7.95
CA SER A 37 13.12 22.93 -7.76
C SER A 37 11.60 22.93 -7.69
N VAL A 38 10.98 21.96 -8.36
CA VAL A 38 9.54 21.70 -8.28
C VAL A 38 9.35 20.41 -7.48
N VAL A 39 8.66 20.50 -6.35
CA VAL A 39 8.31 19.34 -5.52
C VAL A 39 6.84 19.04 -5.72
N LEU A 40 6.56 17.77 -6.05
CA LEU A 40 5.22 17.27 -6.29
C LEU A 40 4.88 16.20 -5.24
N ALA A 41 3.65 16.22 -4.75
CA ALA A 41 3.11 15.21 -3.84
C ALA A 41 2.03 14.39 -4.54
N LYS A 42 2.18 13.06 -4.53
CA LYS A 42 1.16 12.12 -5.04
C LYS A 42 0.17 11.82 -3.93
N LEU A 43 -1.08 12.24 -4.11
CA LEU A 43 -2.09 12.18 -3.05
C LEU A 43 -2.75 10.78 -2.96
N GLU A 44 -2.02 9.81 -2.43
CA GLU A 44 -2.48 8.41 -2.31
C GLU A 44 -3.65 8.23 -1.33
N GLY A 45 -3.92 9.21 -0.48
CA GLY A 45 -5.11 9.26 0.36
C GLY A 45 -6.43 9.36 -0.43
N ASN A 46 -6.36 9.69 -1.72
CA ASN A 46 -7.52 9.78 -2.61
C ASN A 46 -7.96 8.41 -3.19
N ASN A 47 -7.26 7.34 -2.89
CA ASN A 47 -7.74 6.00 -3.19
C ASN A 47 -8.99 5.66 -2.35
N PRO A 48 -9.88 4.78 -2.80
CA PRO A 48 -11.18 4.48 -2.14
C PRO A 48 -11.09 4.04 -0.68
N ALA A 49 -10.10 3.21 -0.30
CA ALA A 49 -9.87 2.85 1.11
C ALA A 49 -8.91 3.82 1.83
N GLY A 50 -8.49 4.90 1.16
CA GLY A 50 -7.79 6.02 1.74
C GLY A 50 -6.28 5.90 1.82
N SER A 51 -5.63 5.02 1.05
CA SER A 51 -4.16 4.93 1.07
C SER A 51 -3.57 4.31 -0.18
N VAL A 52 -2.23 4.40 -0.29
CA VAL A 52 -1.45 3.71 -1.33
C VAL A 52 -1.65 2.19 -1.34
N LYS A 53 -2.09 1.61 -0.23
CA LYS A 53 -2.24 0.15 -0.07
C LYS A 53 -3.42 -0.43 -0.86
N ASP A 54 -4.33 0.42 -1.34
CA ASP A 54 -5.42 0.01 -2.23
C ASP A 54 -4.88 -0.61 -3.51
N ARG A 55 -3.79 -0.06 -4.05
CA ARG A 55 -3.15 -0.53 -5.28
C ARG A 55 -2.60 -1.96 -5.15
N PRO A 56 -1.70 -2.26 -4.20
CA PRO A 56 -1.22 -3.63 -4.03
C PRO A 56 -2.31 -4.59 -3.57
N ALA A 57 -3.26 -4.18 -2.73
CA ALA A 57 -4.34 -5.05 -2.28
C ALA A 57 -5.19 -5.56 -3.45
N VAL A 58 -5.65 -4.65 -4.33
CA VAL A 58 -6.43 -5.03 -5.51
C VAL A 58 -5.60 -5.85 -6.49
N ASN A 59 -4.31 -5.50 -6.69
CA ASN A 59 -3.45 -6.20 -7.64
C ASN A 59 -3.07 -7.61 -7.18
N MET A 60 -2.74 -7.79 -5.90
CA MET A 60 -2.42 -9.12 -5.35
C MET A 60 -3.60 -10.09 -5.51
N ILE A 61 -4.82 -9.65 -5.20
CA ILE A 61 -6.02 -10.49 -5.39
C ILE A 61 -6.24 -10.75 -6.88
N ARG A 62 -6.19 -9.73 -7.74
CA ARG A 62 -6.39 -9.89 -9.19
C ARG A 62 -5.36 -10.83 -9.82
N ALA A 63 -4.10 -10.71 -9.43
CA ALA A 63 -3.04 -11.56 -9.96
C ALA A 63 -3.19 -13.02 -9.50
N ALA A 64 -3.55 -13.24 -8.22
CA ALA A 64 -3.84 -14.56 -7.69
C ALA A 64 -5.06 -15.22 -8.38
N GLU A 65 -6.12 -14.43 -8.65
CA GLU A 65 -7.26 -14.89 -9.48
C GLU A 65 -6.82 -15.31 -10.88
N ALA A 66 -6.00 -14.48 -11.53
CA ALA A 66 -5.53 -14.76 -12.89
C ALA A 66 -4.66 -16.03 -12.99
N ARG A 67 -3.93 -16.35 -11.91
CA ARG A 67 -3.17 -17.61 -11.82
C ARG A 67 -4.02 -18.82 -11.43
N GLY A 68 -5.22 -18.59 -10.94
CA GLY A 68 -6.10 -19.64 -10.41
C GLY A 68 -5.76 -20.08 -8.98
N ASP A 69 -4.95 -19.30 -8.27
CA ASP A 69 -4.57 -19.57 -6.88
C ASP A 69 -5.75 -19.40 -5.92
N ILE A 70 -6.67 -18.48 -6.25
CA ILE A 70 -7.87 -18.15 -5.49
C ILE A 70 -9.06 -17.91 -6.43
N LYS A 71 -10.27 -18.02 -5.89
CA LYS A 71 -11.53 -17.73 -6.59
C LYS A 71 -12.54 -17.09 -5.63
N PRO A 72 -13.50 -16.29 -6.12
CA PRO A 72 -14.55 -15.73 -5.28
C PRO A 72 -15.20 -16.76 -4.35
N GLY A 73 -15.38 -16.41 -3.09
CA GLY A 73 -15.85 -17.29 -2.02
C GLY A 73 -14.74 -17.91 -1.17
N ASP A 74 -13.50 -17.93 -1.64
CA ASP A 74 -12.37 -18.39 -0.83
C ASP A 74 -12.09 -17.43 0.33
N THR A 75 -11.35 -17.91 1.32
CA THR A 75 -10.91 -17.13 2.47
C THR A 75 -9.49 -16.61 2.26
N LEU A 76 -9.31 -15.31 2.36
CA LEU A 76 -8.01 -14.64 2.37
C LEU A 76 -7.61 -14.33 3.81
N ILE A 77 -6.35 -14.52 4.14
CA ILE A 77 -5.79 -14.28 5.47
C ILE A 77 -4.63 -13.29 5.34
N GLU A 78 -4.54 -12.33 6.26
CA GLU A 78 -3.38 -11.44 6.32
C GLU A 78 -3.10 -10.98 7.74
N ALA A 79 -1.83 -11.05 8.13
CA ALA A 79 -1.35 -10.48 9.39
C ALA A 79 -1.00 -9.02 9.17
N THR A 80 -1.91 -8.12 9.51
CA THR A 80 -1.70 -6.68 9.31
C THR A 80 -2.62 -5.84 10.21
N SER A 81 -2.09 -4.73 10.67
CA SER A 81 -2.81 -3.81 11.57
C SER A 81 -3.02 -2.41 10.97
N GLY A 82 -2.56 -2.21 9.75
CA GLY A 82 -2.53 -0.89 9.13
C GLY A 82 -3.41 -0.76 7.89
N ASN A 83 -3.04 0.17 7.03
CA ASN A 83 -3.75 0.48 5.81
C ASN A 83 -3.88 -0.72 4.85
N THR A 84 -2.95 -1.66 4.89
CA THR A 84 -3.06 -2.90 4.10
C THR A 84 -4.30 -3.71 4.48
N GLY A 85 -4.60 -3.83 5.78
CA GLY A 85 -5.79 -4.54 6.23
C GLY A 85 -7.09 -3.87 5.79
N ILE A 86 -7.14 -2.53 5.81
CA ILE A 86 -8.30 -1.77 5.33
C ILE A 86 -8.47 -1.98 3.82
N ALA A 87 -7.37 -1.88 3.06
CA ALA A 87 -7.39 -2.04 1.61
C ALA A 87 -7.76 -3.47 1.18
N LEU A 88 -7.22 -4.49 1.86
CA LEU A 88 -7.56 -5.89 1.60
C LEU A 88 -9.02 -6.20 1.96
N ALA A 89 -9.54 -5.64 3.07
CA ALA A 89 -10.94 -5.78 3.43
C ALA A 89 -11.86 -5.19 2.37
N MET A 90 -11.54 -4.00 1.86
CA MET A 90 -12.26 -3.37 0.75
C MET A 90 -12.20 -4.23 -0.51
N ALA A 91 -11.00 -4.65 -0.93
CA ALA A 91 -10.81 -5.42 -2.16
C ALA A 91 -11.52 -6.80 -2.08
N ALA A 92 -11.46 -7.46 -0.92
CA ALA A 92 -12.16 -8.72 -0.67
C ALA A 92 -13.69 -8.54 -0.75
N ALA A 93 -14.23 -7.46 -0.16
CA ALA A 93 -15.66 -7.15 -0.22
C ALA A 93 -16.15 -6.96 -1.67
N ILE A 94 -15.39 -6.20 -2.49
CA ILE A 94 -15.72 -5.93 -3.89
C ILE A 94 -15.74 -7.24 -4.70
N LYS A 95 -14.80 -8.14 -4.43
CA LYS A 95 -14.55 -9.34 -5.24
C LYS A 95 -15.21 -10.61 -4.68
N GLY A 96 -15.92 -10.51 -3.56
CA GLY A 96 -16.66 -11.62 -2.98
C GLY A 96 -15.81 -12.67 -2.24
N TYR A 97 -14.70 -12.23 -1.62
CA TYR A 97 -13.86 -13.05 -0.75
C TYR A 97 -14.24 -12.87 0.72
N ARG A 98 -13.99 -13.91 1.51
CA ARG A 98 -13.97 -13.78 2.97
C ARG A 98 -12.60 -13.27 3.39
N MET A 99 -12.54 -12.20 4.17
CA MET A 99 -11.27 -11.63 4.64
C MET A 99 -11.10 -11.84 6.13
N VAL A 100 -10.02 -12.49 6.53
CA VAL A 100 -9.58 -12.67 7.92
C VAL A 100 -8.32 -11.86 8.15
N LEU A 101 -8.38 -10.90 9.07
CA LEU A 101 -7.27 -10.04 9.44
C LEU A 101 -6.81 -10.37 10.86
N ILE A 102 -5.52 -10.62 11.03
CA ILE A 102 -4.93 -10.97 12.32
C ILE A 102 -4.05 -9.83 12.78
N MET A 103 -4.24 -9.35 14.01
CA MET A 103 -3.51 -8.21 14.55
C MET A 103 -3.45 -8.22 16.07
N PRO A 104 -2.47 -7.53 16.68
CA PRO A 104 -2.43 -7.35 18.11
C PRO A 104 -3.64 -6.57 18.64
N GLU A 105 -4.10 -6.92 19.82
CA GLU A 105 -5.22 -6.24 20.51
C GLU A 105 -4.99 -4.77 20.81
N THR A 106 -3.72 -4.33 20.80
CA THR A 106 -3.32 -2.93 21.00
C THR A 106 -3.68 -1.99 19.86
N MET A 107 -4.17 -2.55 18.74
CA MET A 107 -4.57 -1.74 17.59
C MET A 107 -5.82 -0.93 17.88
N THR A 108 -5.88 0.29 17.33
CA THR A 108 -6.95 1.25 17.61
C THR A 108 -8.32 0.73 17.19
N VAL A 109 -9.35 1.14 17.94
CA VAL A 109 -10.73 0.73 17.71
C VAL A 109 -11.22 1.21 16.33
N GLU A 110 -10.82 2.41 15.91
CA GLU A 110 -11.21 3.01 14.65
C GLU A 110 -10.75 2.18 13.45
N ARG A 111 -9.49 1.68 13.45
CA ARG A 111 -8.97 0.81 12.39
C ARG A 111 -9.74 -0.49 12.32
N ARG A 112 -10.00 -1.11 13.48
CA ARG A 112 -10.79 -2.34 13.55
C ARG A 112 -12.22 -2.13 13.06
N ALA A 113 -12.82 -0.98 13.40
CA ALA A 113 -14.16 -0.62 12.94
C ALA A 113 -14.21 -0.45 11.41
N SER A 114 -13.22 0.22 10.82
CA SER A 114 -13.14 0.38 9.36
C SER A 114 -13.03 -0.96 8.63
N MET A 115 -12.18 -1.87 9.12
CA MET A 115 -12.03 -3.21 8.53
C MET A 115 -13.32 -4.03 8.65
N ARG A 116 -13.98 -3.99 9.82
CA ARG A 116 -15.28 -4.66 10.02
C ARG A 116 -16.39 -4.08 9.16
N ALA A 117 -16.37 -2.76 8.89
CA ALA A 117 -17.35 -2.14 8.01
C ALA A 117 -17.29 -2.68 6.57
N TYR A 118 -16.10 -3.13 6.12
CA TYR A 118 -15.94 -3.87 4.86
C TYR A 118 -16.24 -5.37 4.99
N GLY A 119 -16.68 -5.85 6.16
CA GLY A 119 -17.04 -7.26 6.35
C GLY A 119 -15.89 -8.17 6.75
N ALA A 120 -14.70 -7.65 7.05
CA ALA A 120 -13.58 -8.48 7.48
C ALA A 120 -13.79 -9.05 8.89
N GLU A 121 -13.45 -10.33 9.06
CA GLU A 121 -13.27 -10.96 10.35
C GLU A 121 -11.94 -10.54 10.95
N ILE A 122 -11.93 -10.20 12.25
CA ILE A 122 -10.71 -9.78 12.95
C ILE A 122 -10.42 -10.76 14.07
N ILE A 123 -9.23 -11.38 14.00
CA ILE A 123 -8.66 -12.18 15.06
C ILE A 123 -7.60 -11.34 15.79
N LEU A 124 -7.74 -11.26 17.11
CA LEU A 124 -6.80 -10.52 17.95
C LEU A 124 -5.84 -11.51 18.60
N VAL A 125 -4.55 -11.17 18.52
CA VAL A 125 -3.50 -11.82 19.33
C VAL A 125 -3.14 -10.91 20.51
N SER A 126 -2.51 -11.47 21.53
CA SER A 126 -2.10 -10.70 22.71
C SER A 126 -1.05 -9.64 22.35
N LYS A 127 -0.88 -8.67 23.25
CA LYS A 127 0.16 -7.64 23.12
C LYS A 127 1.56 -8.27 23.08
N GLU A 128 1.77 -9.31 23.86
CA GLU A 128 3.04 -10.03 23.99
C GLU A 128 3.39 -10.79 22.70
N GLU A 129 2.42 -11.40 22.05
CA GLU A 129 2.61 -12.07 20.75
C GLU A 129 2.91 -11.08 19.64
N GLY A 130 2.30 -9.90 19.69
CA GLY A 130 2.56 -8.82 18.77
C GLY A 130 2.26 -9.16 17.30
N MET A 131 2.93 -8.49 16.38
CA MET A 131 2.77 -8.76 14.92
C MET A 131 3.44 -10.05 14.50
N GLU A 132 4.43 -10.54 15.23
CA GLU A 132 5.09 -11.83 14.96
C GLU A 132 4.13 -12.98 15.23
N GLY A 133 3.48 -12.99 16.40
CA GLY A 133 2.44 -13.98 16.69
C GLY A 133 1.24 -13.91 15.73
N ALA A 134 0.91 -12.73 15.23
CA ALA A 134 -0.12 -12.60 14.20
C ALA A 134 0.29 -13.28 12.88
N ARG A 135 1.56 -13.18 12.47
CA ARG A 135 2.09 -13.87 11.29
C ARG A 135 2.12 -15.38 11.49
N ASP A 136 2.65 -15.84 12.62
CA ASP A 136 2.70 -17.26 12.95
C ASP A 136 1.31 -17.90 12.95
N LEU A 137 0.30 -17.15 13.40
CA LEU A 137 -1.10 -17.60 13.34
C LEU A 137 -1.63 -17.65 11.91
N ALA A 138 -1.32 -16.65 11.08
CA ALA A 138 -1.71 -16.65 9.67
C ALA A 138 -1.13 -17.85 8.93
N ASP A 139 0.17 -18.09 9.08
CA ASP A 139 0.88 -19.21 8.45
C ASP A 139 0.31 -20.56 8.91
N ARG A 140 0.04 -20.71 10.20
CA ARG A 140 -0.60 -21.90 10.76
C ARG A 140 -2.00 -22.12 10.18
N MET A 141 -2.81 -21.06 10.08
CA MET A 141 -4.15 -21.15 9.49
C MET A 141 -4.09 -21.56 8.02
N GLN A 142 -3.12 -21.04 7.26
CA GLN A 142 -2.90 -21.46 5.87
C GLN A 142 -2.48 -22.92 5.79
N ALA A 143 -1.55 -23.38 6.63
CA ALA A 143 -1.12 -24.78 6.68
C ALA A 143 -2.26 -25.73 7.03
N GLU A 144 -3.23 -25.28 7.82
CA GLU A 144 -4.47 -26.01 8.16
C GLU A 144 -5.55 -25.93 7.06
N GLY A 145 -5.29 -25.27 5.95
CA GLY A 145 -6.25 -25.13 4.83
C GLY A 145 -7.42 -24.17 5.11
N LYS A 146 -7.28 -23.26 6.07
CA LYS A 146 -8.35 -22.32 6.46
C LYS A 146 -8.45 -21.10 5.54
N GLY A 147 -7.49 -20.90 4.66
CA GLY A 147 -7.45 -19.80 3.69
C GLY A 147 -6.08 -19.63 3.08
N VAL A 148 -5.94 -18.58 2.27
CA VAL A 148 -4.71 -18.23 1.55
C VAL A 148 -4.14 -16.92 2.12
N VAL A 149 -2.86 -16.93 2.48
CA VAL A 149 -2.10 -15.74 2.89
C VAL A 149 -1.55 -15.06 1.64
N LEU A 150 -1.82 -13.77 1.46
CA LEU A 150 -1.32 -13.01 0.31
C LEU A 150 0.12 -12.54 0.47
N ASP A 151 0.58 -12.37 1.71
CA ASP A 151 1.95 -11.98 2.10
C ASP A 151 2.48 -10.73 1.40
N GLN A 152 2.05 -9.56 1.86
CA GLN A 152 2.47 -8.28 1.30
C GLN A 152 3.98 -8.03 1.30
N PHE A 153 4.76 -8.81 2.07
CA PHE A 153 6.21 -8.62 2.22
C PHE A 153 7.06 -9.47 1.28
N ALA A 154 6.50 -10.55 0.74
CA ALA A 154 7.19 -11.44 -0.19
C ALA A 154 6.47 -11.58 -1.55
N ASN A 155 5.28 -11.04 -1.69
CA ASN A 155 4.46 -11.14 -2.90
C ASN A 155 4.88 -10.11 -3.95
N GLU A 156 5.43 -10.56 -5.06
CA GLU A 156 5.87 -9.71 -6.18
C GLU A 156 4.70 -8.95 -6.86
N ASP A 157 3.45 -9.36 -6.65
CA ASP A 157 2.29 -8.62 -7.13
C ASP A 157 2.10 -7.28 -6.37
N ASN A 158 2.73 -7.10 -5.20
CA ASN A 158 2.78 -5.83 -4.49
C ASN A 158 3.58 -4.79 -5.28
N PRO A 159 4.88 -4.94 -5.57
CA PRO A 159 5.59 -3.98 -6.42
C PRO A 159 5.04 -3.94 -7.84
N ALA A 160 4.52 -5.05 -8.39
CA ALA A 160 3.90 -5.06 -9.72
C ALA A 160 2.72 -4.09 -9.83
N ALA A 161 1.93 -3.90 -8.76
CA ALA A 161 0.86 -2.88 -8.72
C ALA A 161 1.38 -1.47 -9.07
N HIS A 162 2.56 -1.15 -8.61
CA HIS A 162 3.18 0.17 -8.81
C HIS A 162 3.89 0.30 -10.16
N VAL A 163 4.41 -0.81 -10.71
CA VAL A 163 4.88 -0.86 -12.11
C VAL A 163 3.71 -0.61 -13.06
N LEU A 164 2.54 -1.17 -12.76
CA LEU A 164 1.35 -1.10 -13.63
C LEU A 164 0.56 0.20 -13.48
N SER A 165 0.72 0.93 -12.38
CA SER A 165 -0.13 2.10 -12.09
C SER A 165 0.65 3.32 -11.63
N THR A 166 1.26 3.32 -10.46
CA THR A 166 1.89 4.50 -9.84
C THR A 166 3.02 5.08 -10.69
N GLY A 167 3.89 4.24 -11.21
CA GLY A 167 4.99 4.65 -12.10
C GLY A 167 4.48 5.31 -13.39
N PRO A 168 3.60 4.66 -14.17
CA PRO A 168 2.97 5.24 -15.35
C PRO A 168 2.25 6.56 -15.08
N GLU A 169 1.51 6.66 -13.97
CA GLU A 169 0.82 7.90 -13.59
C GLU A 169 1.81 9.04 -13.34
N ILE A 170 2.85 8.81 -12.54
CA ILE A 170 3.87 9.82 -12.26
C ILE A 170 4.58 10.25 -13.54
N TRP A 171 4.95 9.31 -14.40
CA TRP A 171 5.60 9.61 -15.67
C TRP A 171 4.72 10.48 -16.57
N ARG A 172 3.46 10.09 -16.75
CA ARG A 172 2.46 10.84 -17.51
C ARG A 172 2.24 12.25 -16.96
N ASP A 173 2.00 12.35 -15.65
CA ASP A 173 1.59 13.59 -15.00
C ASP A 173 2.74 14.60 -14.89
N THR A 174 3.99 14.13 -14.94
CA THR A 174 5.18 14.99 -15.03
C THR A 174 5.60 15.30 -16.47
N GLY A 175 4.94 14.68 -17.46
CA GLY A 175 5.36 14.76 -18.86
C GLY A 175 6.78 14.23 -19.07
N GLY A 176 7.18 13.21 -18.31
CA GLY A 176 8.51 12.61 -18.35
C GLY A 176 9.63 13.48 -17.79
N ARG A 177 9.33 14.59 -17.11
CA ARG A 177 10.32 15.53 -16.58
C ARG A 177 10.76 15.27 -15.15
N ILE A 178 10.29 14.19 -14.55
CA ILE A 178 10.71 13.77 -13.21
C ILE A 178 12.22 13.45 -13.20
N THR A 179 12.92 13.95 -12.19
CA THR A 179 14.35 13.69 -11.98
C THR A 179 14.63 12.88 -10.71
N HIS A 180 13.77 13.00 -9.71
CA HIS A 180 13.93 12.35 -8.42
C HIS A 180 12.59 11.78 -7.98
N PHE A 181 12.56 10.51 -7.61
CA PHE A 181 11.43 9.85 -6.99
C PHE A 181 11.78 9.53 -5.53
N VAL A 182 11.00 10.09 -4.61
CA VAL A 182 11.19 9.91 -3.16
C VAL A 182 10.04 9.09 -2.59
N SER A 183 10.34 8.04 -1.85
CA SER A 183 9.32 7.21 -1.20
C SER A 183 9.77 6.75 0.18
N SER A 184 8.90 6.87 1.16
CA SER A 184 9.08 6.24 2.46
C SER A 184 8.92 4.73 2.35
N MET A 185 9.69 3.97 3.16
CA MET A 185 9.82 2.52 3.04
C MET A 185 9.10 1.77 4.16
N GLY A 186 7.98 1.11 3.81
CA GLY A 186 7.30 0.13 4.66
C GLY A 186 7.57 -1.29 4.17
N THR A 187 6.66 -1.86 3.36
CA THR A 187 6.87 -3.14 2.66
C THR A 187 7.91 -3.04 1.55
N THR A 188 8.26 -1.83 1.14
CA THR A 188 9.09 -1.45 -0.01
C THR A 188 8.43 -1.58 -1.39
N GLY A 189 7.25 -2.16 -1.50
CA GLY A 189 6.56 -2.37 -2.80
C GLY A 189 6.42 -1.09 -3.63
N THR A 190 6.08 0.04 -3.01
CA THR A 190 5.92 1.32 -3.71
C THR A 190 7.23 1.79 -4.34
N ILE A 191 8.33 1.79 -3.58
CA ILE A 191 9.61 2.27 -4.09
C ILE A 191 10.18 1.33 -5.14
N MET A 192 10.08 0.00 -4.93
CA MET A 192 10.55 -0.99 -5.89
C MET A 192 9.78 -0.89 -7.20
N GLY A 193 8.46 -0.99 -7.17
CA GLY A 193 7.65 -1.00 -8.39
C GLY A 193 7.69 0.32 -9.15
N THR A 194 7.54 1.45 -8.45
CA THR A 194 7.60 2.77 -9.09
C THR A 194 9.00 3.07 -9.61
N GLY A 195 10.03 2.77 -8.82
CA GLY A 195 11.43 2.97 -9.22
C GLY A 195 11.80 2.17 -10.47
N ARG A 196 11.44 0.88 -10.52
CA ARG A 196 11.65 0.01 -11.70
C ARG A 196 11.01 0.60 -12.95
N TYR A 197 9.75 1.03 -12.86
CA TYR A 197 9.08 1.66 -14.00
C TYR A 197 9.77 2.96 -14.42
N LEU A 198 10.03 3.87 -13.50
CA LEU A 198 10.62 5.18 -13.82
C LEU A 198 12.03 5.03 -14.41
N LYS A 199 12.87 4.16 -13.85
CA LYS A 199 14.20 3.85 -14.40
C LYS A 199 14.15 3.18 -15.77
N SER A 200 13.11 2.42 -16.08
CA SER A 200 12.90 1.87 -17.42
C SER A 200 12.58 2.94 -18.46
N MET A 201 11.96 4.05 -18.03
CA MET A 201 11.65 5.20 -18.89
C MET A 201 12.85 6.15 -19.03
N ASN A 202 13.58 6.38 -17.95
CA ASN A 202 14.81 7.18 -17.92
C ASN A 202 15.72 6.68 -16.79
N PRO A 203 16.87 6.06 -17.10
CA PRO A 203 17.79 5.50 -16.10
C PRO A 203 18.46 6.56 -15.21
N ASP A 204 18.46 7.84 -15.61
CA ASP A 204 19.07 8.92 -14.83
C ASP A 204 18.20 9.38 -13.65
N ILE A 205 16.94 8.94 -13.58
CA ILE A 205 16.06 9.27 -12.45
C ILE A 205 16.63 8.69 -11.17
N GLN A 206 16.75 9.55 -10.15
CA GLN A 206 17.22 9.15 -8.82
C GLN A 206 16.07 8.57 -8.00
N VAL A 207 16.20 7.35 -7.54
CA VAL A 207 15.26 6.68 -6.63
C VAL A 207 15.78 6.83 -5.21
N ILE A 208 15.02 7.54 -4.37
CA ILE A 208 15.41 7.89 -3.00
C ILE A 208 14.45 7.25 -2.00
N GLY A 209 15.00 6.33 -1.20
CA GLY A 209 14.27 5.70 -0.10
C GLY A 209 14.37 6.52 1.20
N VAL A 210 13.30 6.53 1.99
CA VAL A 210 13.32 7.15 3.32
C VAL A 210 12.86 6.12 4.35
N HIS A 211 13.64 5.95 5.42
CA HIS A 211 13.26 5.12 6.56
C HIS A 211 13.43 5.87 7.89
N PRO A 212 12.83 5.39 8.98
CA PRO A 212 13.00 6.01 10.29
C PRO A 212 14.45 5.96 10.73
N ALA A 213 14.91 7.01 11.44
CA ALA A 213 16.15 6.97 12.19
C ALA A 213 16.12 5.88 13.28
N ASP A 214 17.27 5.46 13.78
CA ASP A 214 17.36 4.47 14.83
C ASP A 214 16.56 4.89 16.08
N GLY A 215 15.67 4.02 16.54
CA GLY A 215 14.80 4.27 17.67
C GLY A 215 13.52 5.09 17.35
N ALA A 216 13.38 5.67 16.16
CA ALA A 216 12.18 6.38 15.76
C ALA A 216 11.04 5.41 15.42
N GLN A 217 9.82 5.74 15.89
CA GLN A 217 8.61 4.95 15.62
C GLN A 217 7.64 5.78 14.76
N ILE A 218 7.73 5.62 13.44
CA ILE A 218 6.85 6.28 12.48
C ILE A 218 5.89 5.22 11.93
N PRO A 219 4.58 5.28 12.24
CA PRO A 219 3.62 4.30 11.76
C PRO A 219 3.59 4.23 10.22
N GLY A 220 3.66 3.00 9.68
CA GLY A 220 3.58 2.75 8.25
C GLY A 220 4.92 2.59 7.54
N ILE A 221 6.02 2.97 8.18
CA ILE A 221 7.38 2.77 7.67
C ILE A 221 8.26 2.07 8.69
N ARG A 222 9.33 1.45 8.22
CA ARG A 222 10.23 0.68 9.07
C ARG A 222 11.64 0.65 8.49
N LYS A 223 12.64 0.73 9.36
CA LYS A 223 14.01 0.31 9.07
C LYS A 223 14.10 -1.17 9.39
N TRP A 224 14.28 -1.99 8.36
CA TRP A 224 14.30 -3.44 8.52
C TRP A 224 15.70 -3.93 8.93
N PRO A 225 15.81 -4.75 10.01
CA PRO A 225 17.00 -5.56 10.23
C PRO A 225 17.25 -6.47 9.03
N VAL A 226 18.51 -6.79 8.77
CA VAL A 226 18.90 -7.57 7.57
C VAL A 226 18.17 -8.92 7.51
N GLU A 227 18.03 -9.58 8.66
CA GLU A 227 17.38 -10.88 8.82
C GLU A 227 15.86 -10.88 8.64
N TYR A 228 15.22 -9.69 8.68
CA TYR A 228 13.77 -9.52 8.56
C TYR A 228 13.35 -8.67 7.35
N GLN A 229 14.27 -8.44 6.44
CA GLN A 229 13.97 -7.65 5.23
C GLN A 229 12.85 -8.31 4.41
N PRO A 230 11.92 -7.51 3.86
CA PRO A 230 10.92 -8.02 2.93
C PRO A 230 11.57 -8.73 1.74
N GLY A 231 11.01 -9.87 1.31
CA GLY A 231 11.51 -10.61 0.16
C GLY A 231 11.49 -9.81 -1.15
N ILE A 232 10.57 -8.83 -1.24
CA ILE A 232 10.46 -7.91 -2.39
C ILE A 232 11.44 -6.71 -2.33
N TYR A 233 12.28 -6.61 -1.30
CA TYR A 233 13.20 -5.48 -1.12
C TYR A 233 14.55 -5.74 -1.79
N HIS A 234 14.91 -4.90 -2.74
CA HIS A 234 16.18 -4.91 -3.47
C HIS A 234 16.91 -3.58 -3.26
N PRO A 235 17.76 -3.47 -2.25
CA PRO A 235 18.42 -2.20 -1.89
C PRO A 235 19.33 -1.65 -2.99
N ASP A 236 19.86 -2.49 -3.84
CA ASP A 236 20.69 -2.15 -5.00
C ASP A 236 19.92 -1.41 -6.12
N GLU A 237 18.59 -1.45 -6.09
CA GLU A 237 17.74 -0.68 -7.00
C GLU A 237 17.44 0.75 -6.47
N ILE A 238 17.96 1.13 -5.29
CA ILE A 238 17.76 2.44 -4.66
C ILE A 238 19.08 3.23 -4.69
N ASP A 239 19.04 4.42 -5.31
CA ASP A 239 20.25 5.24 -5.48
C ASP A 239 20.72 5.88 -4.16
N THR A 240 19.78 6.27 -3.29
CA THR A 240 20.08 6.92 -2.00
C THR A 240 19.04 6.55 -0.95
N ILE A 241 19.49 6.31 0.28
CA ILE A 241 18.61 6.10 1.43
C ILE A 241 18.84 7.22 2.44
N LEU A 242 17.75 7.91 2.79
CA LEU A 242 17.73 8.96 3.81
C LEU A 242 17.06 8.46 5.10
N THR A 243 17.41 9.06 6.21
CA THR A 243 16.78 8.79 7.50
C THR A 243 16.03 10.02 8.00
N VAL A 244 14.89 9.82 8.65
CA VAL A 244 14.11 10.88 9.28
C VAL A 244 13.76 10.49 10.71
N ASP A 245 13.90 11.43 11.65
CA ASP A 245 13.42 11.24 13.01
C ASP A 245 11.91 11.49 13.13
N GLN A 246 11.30 10.96 14.17
CA GLN A 246 9.86 11.07 14.40
C GLN A 246 9.40 12.53 14.59
N PRO A 247 10.07 13.40 15.40
CA PRO A 247 9.65 14.79 15.56
C PRO A 247 9.63 15.57 14.25
N THR A 248 10.63 15.39 13.39
CA THR A 248 10.71 16.03 12.07
C THR A 248 9.56 15.56 11.17
N ALA A 249 9.28 14.25 11.14
CA ALA A 249 8.17 13.70 10.35
C ALA A 249 6.81 14.25 10.82
N GLU A 250 6.56 14.27 12.14
CA GLU A 250 5.32 14.80 12.71
C GLU A 250 5.14 16.29 12.46
N GLU A 251 6.20 17.09 12.63
CA GLU A 251 6.13 18.52 12.39
C GLU A 251 5.91 18.82 10.90
N THR A 252 6.60 18.11 10.01
CA THR A 252 6.41 18.27 8.57
C THR A 252 4.98 17.89 8.15
N ALA A 253 4.41 16.83 8.70
CA ALA A 253 3.03 16.46 8.43
C ALA A 253 2.03 17.55 8.88
N ARG A 254 2.25 18.17 10.05
CA ARG A 254 1.46 19.33 10.51
C ARG A 254 1.59 20.53 9.57
N GLN A 255 2.81 20.84 9.13
CA GLN A 255 3.06 21.92 8.18
C GLN A 255 2.47 21.65 6.80
N MET A 256 2.49 20.41 6.32
CA MET A 256 1.82 20.02 5.08
C MET A 256 0.33 20.36 5.12
N ALA A 257 -0.35 20.04 6.22
CA ALA A 257 -1.74 20.41 6.40
C ALA A 257 -1.95 21.92 6.48
N ALA A 258 -1.17 22.60 7.34
CA ALA A 258 -1.38 24.03 7.64
C ALA A 258 -0.97 24.96 6.50
N ARG A 259 0.05 24.60 5.72
CA ARG A 259 0.65 25.48 4.71
C ARG A 259 0.33 25.09 3.27
N GLU A 260 0.15 23.80 3.01
CA GLU A 260 -0.13 23.27 1.66
C GLU A 260 -1.58 22.79 1.49
N GLY A 261 -2.35 22.68 2.60
CA GLY A 261 -3.70 22.13 2.57
C GLY A 261 -3.74 20.61 2.33
N VAL A 262 -2.60 19.92 2.49
CA VAL A 262 -2.48 18.47 2.29
C VAL A 262 -2.46 17.78 3.63
N PHE A 263 -3.57 17.12 4.00
CA PHE A 263 -3.66 16.32 5.21
C PHE A 263 -3.20 14.90 4.93
N ALA A 264 -1.99 14.58 5.37
CA ALA A 264 -1.32 13.32 5.11
C ALA A 264 -0.90 12.61 6.41
N GLY A 265 -0.60 11.34 6.32
CA GLY A 265 -0.01 10.58 7.44
C GLY A 265 1.44 11.01 7.72
N ILE A 266 1.90 10.76 8.94
CA ILE A 266 3.28 11.12 9.35
C ILE A 266 4.38 10.35 8.61
N SER A 267 4.02 9.32 7.86
CA SER A 267 4.91 8.54 7.00
C SER A 267 4.99 9.06 5.55
N SER A 268 4.41 10.23 5.28
CA SER A 268 4.34 10.79 3.92
C SER A 268 5.48 11.74 3.64
#